data_ea7b7ffd7eee2800a51143d9235c972f
#
_entry.id   ea7b7ffd7eee2800a51143d9235c972f
#
_cell.length_a   1.000
_cell.length_b   1.000
_cell.length_c   1.000
_cell.angle_alpha   90.00
_cell.angle_beta   90.00
_cell.angle_gamma   90.00
#
_symmetry.space_group_name_H-M   'P 1'
#
loop_
_entity.id
_entity.type
_entity.pdbx_description
1 polymer ?
#
loop_
_entity_poly.entity_id
_entity_poly.type
_entity_poly.pdbx_seq_one_letter_code
_entity_poly.pdbx_strand_id
1 'polypeptide(L)'
;MTVKQVPMGDCKVQLEVTVPLSVQQRAYQACLEGFAEKVSIPGFSYKKGGRKKGDSKLPPANVIVPYVGVKEFKSACVEEMLQNSIPAAMQTVAATALQDSEKIETGFDELVKAFGGKDAAPVGDVIYAISVETVPTIKWTGDYRKLKVTVQAPGDEKTDALEAEAMFRQQLRNLGTMRVVTDRGLEVGDQVVMDLEAVNASTGEPIEGIKQSKFSFDTGAARLNLPGLVDGIVGMKVGEKKTFPLTMPDDWPQEFIRGVTADFTVEVREVFENDVPEPTDDIAGDIFPDAKTIDEAKEKLLEVQQEKTKSILEQMTNEALLDAIAEICDAPLPESIIEEQGRNMYSEKMLELQVSGKMSMEVINQLAAPAMVEKYLKDERKAIELIVRRTVACEELFRLENIEVTEEEFKEEVMAAKKEFEEYGTEYDVQRLVQQAGEAIEARKSIEWLRKNAEVTVLPPVH
;
A
#
# COMPACT_ATOMS: atom_id res chain seq x y z
N MET A 1 19.53 -37.20 5.39
CA MET A 1 18.78 -36.14 6.08
C MET A 1 17.35 -36.64 6.27
N THR A 2 16.80 -36.50 7.45
CA THR A 2 15.41 -36.88 7.74
C THR A 2 14.65 -35.62 8.18
N VAL A 3 13.47 -35.42 7.61
CA VAL A 3 12.61 -34.28 7.94
C VAL A 3 11.28 -34.84 8.47
N LYS A 4 10.92 -34.43 9.66
CA LYS A 4 9.64 -34.79 10.28
C LYS A 4 8.77 -33.54 10.35
N GLN A 5 7.57 -33.61 9.82
CA GLN A 5 6.61 -32.53 9.84
C GLN A 5 5.75 -32.63 11.10
N VAL A 6 5.66 -31.53 11.84
CA VAL A 6 4.83 -31.41 13.05
C VAL A 6 3.89 -30.22 12.85
N PRO A 7 2.58 -30.42 12.72
CA PRO A 7 1.62 -29.32 12.66
C PRO A 7 1.68 -28.50 13.96
N MET A 8 1.79 -27.17 13.84
CA MET A 8 1.89 -26.25 14.98
C MET A 8 0.61 -25.41 15.17
N GLY A 9 -0.50 -25.82 14.58
CA GLY A 9 -1.75 -25.09 14.57
C GLY A 9 -2.10 -24.59 13.16
N ASP A 10 -2.92 -23.56 13.09
CA ASP A 10 -3.42 -23.04 11.83
C ASP A 10 -2.30 -22.39 11.00
N CYS A 11 -2.16 -22.85 9.76
CA CYS A 11 -1.18 -22.34 8.79
C CYS A 11 0.29 -22.37 9.22
N LYS A 12 0.68 -23.22 10.19
CA LYS A 12 2.06 -23.32 10.62
C LYS A 12 2.50 -24.78 10.77
N VAL A 13 3.63 -25.12 10.15
CA VAL A 13 4.25 -26.45 10.24
C VAL A 13 5.67 -26.30 10.72
N GLN A 14 6.04 -27.06 11.73
CA GLN A 14 7.42 -27.18 12.18
C GLN A 14 8.06 -28.39 11.49
N LEU A 15 9.22 -28.14 10.88
CA LEU A 15 10.07 -29.17 10.31
C LEU A 15 11.20 -29.47 11.30
N GLU A 16 11.16 -30.67 11.89
CA GLU A 16 12.27 -31.20 12.66
C GLU A 16 13.29 -31.85 11.68
N VAL A 17 14.39 -31.18 11.46
CA VAL A 17 15.42 -31.57 10.51
C VAL A 17 16.55 -32.27 11.24
N THR A 18 16.78 -33.55 10.94
CA THR A 18 17.93 -34.29 11.42
C THR A 18 19.00 -34.34 10.33
N VAL A 19 20.12 -33.67 10.59
CA VAL A 19 21.26 -33.61 9.67
C VAL A 19 22.25 -34.72 10.02
N PRO A 20 22.41 -35.72 9.14
CA PRO A 20 23.31 -36.83 9.41
C PRO A 20 24.77 -36.41 9.33
N LEU A 21 25.63 -37.19 9.97
CA LEU A 21 27.07 -36.95 10.05
C LEU A 21 27.71 -36.73 8.67
N SER A 22 27.23 -37.40 7.64
CA SER A 22 27.78 -37.27 6.27
C SER A 22 27.56 -35.88 5.66
N VAL A 23 26.47 -35.19 5.97
CA VAL A 23 26.19 -33.82 5.50
C VAL A 23 27.05 -32.82 6.29
N GLN A 24 27.14 -33.02 7.62
CA GLN A 24 28.01 -32.21 8.47
C GLN A 24 29.48 -32.32 8.07
N GLN A 25 29.94 -33.51 7.69
CA GLN A 25 31.32 -33.73 7.20
C GLN A 25 31.59 -32.96 5.91
N ARG A 26 30.60 -32.85 5.00
CA ARG A 26 30.75 -32.02 3.78
C ARG A 26 30.88 -30.54 4.12
N ALA A 27 30.03 -30.02 4.99
CA ALA A 27 30.13 -28.65 5.47
C ALA A 27 31.45 -28.37 6.17
N TYR A 28 31.90 -29.28 7.03
CA TYR A 28 33.20 -29.20 7.69
C TYR A 28 34.37 -29.16 6.69
N GLN A 29 34.32 -30.01 5.69
CA GLN A 29 35.34 -30.03 4.64
C GLN A 29 35.35 -28.77 3.78
N ALA A 30 34.16 -28.27 3.43
CA ALA A 30 34.02 -27.02 2.67
C ALA A 30 34.58 -25.82 3.46
N CYS A 31 34.32 -25.76 4.75
CA CYS A 31 34.89 -24.73 5.63
C CYS A 31 36.41 -24.83 5.76
N LEU A 32 36.97 -26.05 5.89
CA LEU A 32 38.42 -26.24 5.91
C LEU A 32 39.08 -25.72 4.64
N GLU A 33 38.52 -26.04 3.47
CA GLU A 33 38.99 -25.56 2.17
C GLU A 33 38.86 -24.02 2.06
N GLY A 34 37.71 -23.46 2.43
CA GLY A 34 37.44 -22.02 2.37
C GLY A 34 38.38 -21.20 3.27
N PHE A 35 38.61 -21.66 4.49
CA PHE A 35 39.55 -20.98 5.40
C PHE A 35 41.01 -21.16 4.97
N ALA A 36 41.39 -22.33 4.48
CA ALA A 36 42.74 -22.56 3.96
C ALA A 36 43.05 -21.66 2.75
N GLU A 37 42.06 -21.23 2.00
CA GLU A 37 42.23 -20.35 0.84
C GLU A 37 42.29 -18.85 1.25
N LYS A 38 41.51 -18.48 2.24
CA LYS A 38 41.38 -17.08 2.70
C LYS A 38 42.44 -16.66 3.72
N VAL A 39 42.91 -17.61 4.53
CA VAL A 39 43.81 -17.31 5.66
C VAL A 39 45.23 -17.72 5.30
N SER A 40 46.18 -16.78 5.44
CA SER A 40 47.60 -17.08 5.25
C SER A 40 48.18 -17.83 6.45
N ILE A 41 48.30 -19.14 6.34
CA ILE A 41 48.84 -19.98 7.42
C ILE A 41 50.34 -20.16 7.19
N PRO A 42 51.19 -19.75 8.14
CA PRO A 42 52.65 -19.90 8.00
C PRO A 42 53.07 -21.36 7.71
N GLY A 43 53.84 -21.57 6.61
CA GLY A 43 54.29 -22.88 6.20
C GLY A 43 53.33 -23.66 5.29
N PHE A 44 52.16 -23.12 4.99
CA PHE A 44 51.18 -23.72 4.08
C PHE A 44 50.76 -22.73 2.99
N SER A 45 50.64 -23.21 1.75
CA SER A 45 50.08 -22.47 0.61
C SER A 45 49.02 -23.37 -0.01
N TYR A 46 47.76 -23.01 0.09
CA TYR A 46 46.62 -23.73 -0.48
C TYR A 46 45.84 -22.85 -1.44
N LYS A 47 45.63 -23.36 -2.66
CA LYS A 47 44.71 -22.79 -3.64
C LYS A 47 43.89 -23.90 -4.28
N LYS A 48 42.57 -23.81 -4.19
CA LYS A 48 41.64 -24.77 -4.81
C LYS A 48 41.88 -24.81 -6.33
N GLY A 49 42.30 -25.97 -6.84
CA GLY A 49 42.64 -26.12 -8.28
C GLY A 49 44.02 -25.60 -8.70
N GLY A 50 44.93 -25.29 -7.78
CA GLY A 50 46.30 -24.84 -8.02
C GLY A 50 47.13 -25.86 -8.84
N ARG A 51 47.77 -25.38 -9.90
CA ARG A 51 48.59 -26.23 -10.84
C ARG A 51 50.05 -26.44 -10.39
N LYS A 52 50.49 -25.78 -9.33
CA LYS A 52 51.87 -25.90 -8.83
C LYS A 52 51.99 -26.95 -7.72
N LYS A 53 53.06 -27.75 -7.75
CA LYS A 53 53.32 -28.88 -6.84
C LYS A 53 53.42 -28.54 -5.33
N GLY A 54 53.08 -27.34 -4.88
CA GLY A 54 53.03 -26.90 -3.48
C GLY A 54 51.67 -26.30 -3.07
N ASP A 55 50.82 -25.97 -4.06
CA ASP A 55 49.55 -25.23 -3.83
C ASP A 55 48.33 -26.16 -3.61
N SER A 56 48.53 -27.49 -3.58
CA SER A 56 47.45 -28.48 -3.60
C SER A 56 47.27 -29.26 -2.30
N LYS A 57 48.08 -29.01 -1.27
CA LYS A 57 47.95 -29.75 -0.02
C LYS A 57 47.22 -28.95 1.02
N LEU A 58 45.97 -29.34 1.28
CA LEU A 58 45.15 -28.76 2.33
C LEU A 58 45.86 -28.87 3.69
N PRO A 59 46.05 -27.79 4.44
CA PRO A 59 46.59 -27.85 5.80
C PRO A 59 45.70 -28.76 6.67
N PRO A 60 46.25 -29.53 7.59
CA PRO A 60 45.46 -30.40 8.43
C PRO A 60 44.58 -29.59 9.38
N ALA A 61 43.40 -30.15 9.70
CA ALA A 61 42.37 -29.46 10.51
C ALA A 61 42.91 -28.96 11.88
N ASN A 62 43.81 -29.71 12.52
CA ASN A 62 44.46 -29.32 13.77
C ASN A 62 45.36 -28.08 13.66
N VAL A 63 45.61 -27.58 12.47
CA VAL A 63 46.32 -26.30 12.22
C VAL A 63 45.35 -25.21 11.86
N ILE A 64 44.36 -25.46 11.01
CA ILE A 64 43.36 -24.47 10.57
C ILE A 64 42.46 -24.05 11.70
N VAL A 65 41.88 -25.02 12.42
CA VAL A 65 40.82 -24.75 13.44
C VAL A 65 41.36 -23.91 14.60
N PRO A 66 42.55 -24.20 15.23
CA PRO A 66 43.08 -23.31 16.25
C PRO A 66 43.51 -21.94 15.73
N TYR A 67 43.91 -21.82 14.46
CA TYR A 67 44.35 -20.57 13.88
C TYR A 67 43.17 -19.62 13.59
N VAL A 68 42.01 -20.14 13.19
CA VAL A 68 40.77 -19.39 12.96
C VAL A 68 40.06 -19.12 14.28
N GLY A 69 40.16 -20.03 15.25
CA GLY A 69 39.35 -20.07 16.44
C GLY A 69 38.23 -21.11 16.36
N VAL A 70 38.14 -21.97 17.39
CA VAL A 70 37.18 -23.10 17.37
C VAL A 70 35.74 -22.64 17.28
N LYS A 71 35.37 -21.52 17.90
CA LYS A 71 34.01 -21.00 17.90
C LYS A 71 33.66 -20.46 16.52
N GLU A 72 34.49 -19.60 15.94
CA GLU A 72 34.34 -19.01 14.63
C GLU A 72 34.26 -20.08 13.54
N PHE A 73 35.14 -21.08 13.63
CA PHE A 73 35.12 -22.20 12.69
C PHE A 73 33.83 -23.02 12.77
N LYS A 74 33.33 -23.32 13.99
CA LYS A 74 32.06 -24.01 14.19
C LYS A 74 30.88 -23.19 13.66
N SER A 75 30.86 -21.88 13.89
CA SER A 75 29.83 -20.98 13.35
C SER A 75 29.77 -21.05 11.84
N ALA A 76 30.90 -20.96 11.16
CA ALA A 76 30.96 -21.09 9.71
C ALA A 76 30.49 -22.48 9.21
N CYS A 77 30.84 -23.55 9.93
CA CYS A 77 30.37 -24.89 9.59
C CYS A 77 28.85 -25.05 9.77
N VAL A 78 28.26 -24.43 10.78
CA VAL A 78 26.82 -24.42 11.00
C VAL A 78 26.11 -23.62 9.92
N GLU A 79 26.63 -22.45 9.53
CA GLU A 79 26.10 -21.66 8.42
C GLU A 79 26.11 -22.48 7.11
N GLU A 80 27.23 -23.08 6.76
CA GLU A 80 27.36 -23.93 5.57
C GLU A 80 26.41 -25.15 5.61
N MET A 81 26.26 -25.76 6.80
CA MET A 81 25.34 -26.87 7.01
C MET A 81 23.89 -26.42 6.80
N LEU A 82 23.50 -25.27 7.35
CA LEU A 82 22.14 -24.71 7.20
C LEU A 82 21.87 -24.34 5.73
N GLN A 83 22.79 -23.66 5.05
CA GLN A 83 22.66 -23.33 3.63
C GLN A 83 22.41 -24.55 2.73
N ASN A 84 23.02 -25.68 3.07
CA ASN A 84 22.85 -26.93 2.31
C ASN A 84 21.62 -27.75 2.73
N SER A 85 21.16 -27.64 3.99
CA SER A 85 20.08 -28.48 4.52
C SER A 85 18.70 -27.83 4.48
N ILE A 86 18.59 -26.50 4.61
CA ILE A 86 17.30 -25.78 4.55
C ILE A 86 16.60 -25.98 3.21
N PRO A 87 17.21 -25.76 2.03
CA PRO A 87 16.52 -25.94 0.77
C PRO A 87 15.99 -27.37 0.58
N ALA A 88 16.76 -28.37 1.03
CA ALA A 88 16.35 -29.76 0.95
C ALA A 88 15.20 -30.12 1.96
N ALA A 89 15.14 -29.45 3.10
CA ALA A 89 14.03 -29.57 4.04
C ALA A 89 12.77 -28.91 3.48
N MET A 90 12.89 -27.72 2.92
CA MET A 90 11.80 -26.97 2.32
C MET A 90 11.14 -27.69 1.14
N GLN A 91 11.91 -28.47 0.35
CA GLN A 91 11.32 -29.30 -0.70
C GLN A 91 10.22 -30.26 -0.21
N THR A 92 10.27 -30.67 1.05
CA THR A 92 9.24 -31.59 1.61
C THR A 92 7.88 -30.94 1.81
N VAL A 93 7.82 -29.61 1.84
CA VAL A 93 6.61 -28.81 2.02
C VAL A 93 6.39 -27.81 0.87
N ALA A 94 7.17 -27.89 -0.19
CA ALA A 94 7.17 -26.93 -1.30
C ALA A 94 5.79 -26.69 -1.95
N ALA A 95 4.88 -27.68 -1.88
CA ALA A 95 3.54 -27.56 -2.45
C ALA A 95 2.58 -26.70 -1.59
N THR A 96 2.90 -26.47 -0.33
CA THR A 96 2.00 -25.80 0.63
C THR A 96 2.68 -24.68 1.40
N ALA A 97 4.01 -24.59 1.36
CA ALA A 97 4.78 -23.58 2.06
C ALA A 97 4.68 -22.21 1.37
N LEU A 98 4.51 -21.16 2.16
CA LEU A 98 4.66 -19.80 1.69
C LEU A 98 6.15 -19.48 1.52
N GLN A 99 6.49 -18.75 0.46
CA GLN A 99 7.86 -18.34 0.20
C GLN A 99 8.32 -17.36 1.28
N ASP A 100 9.60 -17.40 1.61
CA ASP A 100 10.26 -16.52 2.58
C ASP A 100 9.62 -16.50 4.00
N SER A 101 8.81 -17.52 4.34
CA SER A 101 8.16 -17.65 5.64
C SER A 101 8.95 -18.52 6.63
N GLU A 102 10.07 -19.12 6.19
CA GLU A 102 10.87 -19.99 7.02
C GLU A 102 11.60 -19.24 8.14
N LYS A 103 11.43 -19.72 9.36
CA LYS A 103 12.15 -19.21 10.55
C LYS A 103 12.83 -20.37 11.27
N ILE A 104 14.14 -20.23 11.52
CA ILE A 104 14.87 -21.21 12.31
C ILE A 104 14.53 -20.97 13.78
N GLU A 105 13.84 -21.94 14.39
CA GLU A 105 13.43 -21.86 15.82
C GLU A 105 14.58 -22.20 16.77
N THR A 106 15.50 -23.05 16.32
CA THR A 106 16.66 -23.44 17.15
C THR A 106 17.70 -22.34 17.15
N GLY A 107 18.06 -21.86 18.32
CA GLY A 107 19.05 -20.79 18.47
C GLY A 107 20.40 -21.14 17.83
N PHE A 108 20.97 -20.18 17.10
CA PHE A 108 22.27 -20.38 16.40
C PHE A 108 23.38 -20.83 17.35
N ASP A 109 23.48 -20.25 18.56
CA ASP A 109 24.46 -20.66 19.57
C ASP A 109 24.26 -22.10 20.08
N GLU A 110 23.04 -22.60 20.07
CA GLU A 110 22.73 -24.00 20.43
C GLU A 110 23.21 -24.94 19.32
N LEU A 111 23.00 -24.58 18.07
CA LEU A 111 23.52 -25.33 16.92
C LEU A 111 25.04 -25.37 16.92
N VAL A 112 25.70 -24.26 17.19
CA VAL A 112 27.16 -24.18 17.31
C VAL A 112 27.71 -25.06 18.46
N LYS A 113 26.98 -25.16 19.57
CA LYS A 113 27.31 -26.08 20.66
C LYS A 113 27.08 -27.54 20.29
N ALA A 114 26.01 -27.84 19.55
CA ALA A 114 25.67 -29.19 19.12
C ALA A 114 26.60 -29.70 18.00
N PHE A 115 27.13 -28.76 17.19
CA PHE A 115 28.01 -29.10 16.09
C PHE A 115 29.41 -29.49 16.56
N GLY A 116 29.79 -30.76 16.36
CA GLY A 116 31.14 -31.26 16.56
C GLY A 116 31.66 -31.26 18.00
N GLY A 117 32.74 -31.98 18.21
CA GLY A 117 33.48 -32.06 19.45
C GLY A 117 34.40 -30.84 19.76
N LYS A 118 35.38 -31.03 20.65
CA LYS A 118 36.34 -29.99 21.05
C LYS A 118 37.17 -29.47 19.86
N ASP A 119 37.43 -30.32 18.89
CA ASP A 119 38.23 -29.99 17.69
C ASP A 119 37.32 -29.59 16.48
N ALA A 120 36.08 -29.20 16.74
CA ALA A 120 35.07 -28.84 15.75
C ALA A 120 34.70 -29.96 14.74
N ALA A 121 35.28 -31.14 14.85
CA ALA A 121 34.95 -32.27 13.96
C ALA A 121 33.56 -32.84 14.30
N PRO A 122 32.68 -33.09 13.30
CA PRO A 122 31.35 -33.66 13.51
C PRO A 122 31.43 -35.01 14.26
N VAL A 123 30.53 -35.19 15.26
CA VAL A 123 30.56 -36.36 16.13
C VAL A 123 29.25 -37.17 16.10
N GLY A 124 28.13 -36.51 15.80
CA GLY A 124 26.80 -37.10 15.79
C GLY A 124 25.85 -36.31 14.95
N ASP A 125 24.60 -36.77 14.86
CA ASP A 125 23.55 -36.06 14.14
C ASP A 125 23.22 -34.72 14.84
N VAL A 126 22.99 -33.67 14.06
CA VAL A 126 22.48 -32.38 14.56
C VAL A 126 21.01 -32.28 14.21
N ILE A 127 20.21 -31.89 15.19
CA ILE A 127 18.77 -31.70 15.02
C ILE A 127 18.46 -30.22 15.19
N TYR A 128 17.67 -29.67 14.28
CA TYR A 128 17.16 -28.31 14.39
C TYR A 128 15.71 -28.23 13.87
N ALA A 129 15.03 -27.20 14.28
CA ALA A 129 13.65 -26.95 13.93
C ALA A 129 13.53 -25.70 13.06
N ILE A 130 12.74 -25.80 11.98
CA ILE A 130 12.33 -24.68 11.15
C ILE A 130 10.80 -24.58 11.26
N SER A 131 10.26 -23.43 11.57
CA SER A 131 8.84 -23.15 11.35
C SER A 131 8.62 -22.55 9.98
N VAL A 132 7.56 -23.01 9.32
CA VAL A 132 7.17 -22.59 7.97
C VAL A 132 5.69 -22.30 7.99
N GLU A 133 5.28 -21.19 7.39
CA GLU A 133 3.87 -20.89 7.19
C GLU A 133 3.37 -21.57 5.90
N THR A 134 2.12 -22.00 5.92
CA THR A 134 1.50 -22.71 4.81
C THR A 134 0.29 -21.96 4.30
N VAL A 135 -0.06 -22.21 3.04
CA VAL A 135 -1.28 -21.67 2.43
C VAL A 135 -2.49 -21.98 3.32
N PRO A 136 -3.33 -21.00 3.64
CA PRO A 136 -4.49 -21.18 4.50
C PRO A 136 -5.50 -22.16 3.89
N THR A 137 -6.09 -23.00 4.73
CA THR A 137 -7.21 -23.84 4.33
C THR A 137 -8.50 -23.09 4.63
N ILE A 138 -9.25 -22.76 3.59
CA ILE A 138 -10.47 -21.97 3.69
C ILE A 138 -11.66 -22.86 4.02
N LYS A 139 -12.49 -22.39 4.95
CA LYS A 139 -13.81 -22.96 5.25
C LYS A 139 -14.86 -21.90 5.01
N TRP A 140 -15.83 -22.21 4.16
CA TRP A 140 -16.95 -21.31 3.91
C TRP A 140 -18.01 -21.50 5.00
N THR A 141 -18.36 -20.44 5.70
CA THR A 141 -19.44 -20.41 6.71
C THR A 141 -20.80 -20.17 6.08
N GLY A 142 -20.84 -19.71 4.83
CA GLY A 142 -22.02 -19.43 4.04
C GLY A 142 -21.87 -19.88 2.58
N ASP A 143 -22.93 -19.67 1.79
CA ASP A 143 -22.94 -19.99 0.35
C ASP A 143 -22.50 -18.75 -0.45
N TYR A 144 -21.24 -18.74 -0.87
CA TYR A 144 -20.66 -17.64 -1.66
C TYR A 144 -21.33 -17.42 -3.03
N ARG A 145 -22.10 -18.39 -3.51
CA ARG A 145 -22.87 -18.30 -4.77
C ARG A 145 -24.19 -17.53 -4.62
N LYS A 146 -24.58 -17.17 -3.38
CA LYS A 146 -25.83 -16.50 -3.06
C LYS A 146 -25.60 -15.31 -2.15
N LEU A 147 -24.52 -14.58 -2.37
CA LEU A 147 -24.24 -13.36 -1.62
C LEU A 147 -25.33 -12.33 -1.85
N LYS A 148 -25.71 -11.63 -0.78
CA LYS A 148 -26.64 -10.50 -0.83
C LYS A 148 -25.94 -9.29 -0.27
N VAL A 149 -25.81 -8.27 -1.09
CA VAL A 149 -25.20 -7.01 -0.69
C VAL A 149 -26.17 -5.86 -0.92
N THR A 150 -26.10 -4.87 -0.03
CA THR A 150 -26.89 -3.65 -0.14
C THR A 150 -25.94 -2.47 -0.24
N VAL A 151 -26.06 -1.68 -1.29
CA VAL A 151 -25.20 -0.54 -1.56
C VAL A 151 -26.07 0.71 -1.69
N GLN A 152 -25.59 1.81 -1.11
CA GLN A 152 -26.23 3.12 -1.25
C GLN A 152 -25.79 3.74 -2.59
N ALA A 153 -26.75 4.21 -3.39
CA ALA A 153 -26.40 4.96 -4.60
C ALA A 153 -25.68 6.27 -4.24
N PRO A 154 -24.57 6.60 -4.91
CA PRO A 154 -23.84 7.86 -4.67
C PRO A 154 -24.58 9.08 -5.20
N GLY A 155 -25.50 8.91 -6.13
CA GLY A 155 -26.32 9.95 -6.74
C GLY A 155 -27.49 9.36 -7.53
N ASP A 156 -28.36 10.25 -8.01
CA ASP A 156 -29.47 9.96 -8.90
C ASP A 156 -29.46 10.95 -10.10
N GLU A 157 -30.38 10.80 -11.04
CA GLU A 157 -30.48 11.69 -12.21
C GLU A 157 -30.59 13.18 -11.84
N LYS A 158 -31.18 13.51 -10.68
CA LYS A 158 -31.31 14.89 -10.21
C LYS A 158 -29.99 15.43 -9.69
N THR A 159 -29.30 14.65 -8.87
CA THR A 159 -27.98 15.01 -8.34
C THR A 159 -26.97 15.11 -9.47
N ASP A 160 -26.99 14.19 -10.43
CA ASP A 160 -26.11 14.25 -11.60
C ASP A 160 -26.36 15.50 -12.45
N ALA A 161 -27.63 15.87 -12.67
CA ALA A 161 -27.97 17.09 -13.38
C ALA A 161 -27.51 18.37 -12.64
N LEU A 162 -27.63 18.39 -11.31
CA LEU A 162 -27.17 19.52 -10.49
C LEU A 162 -25.64 19.64 -10.49
N GLU A 163 -24.93 18.52 -10.37
CA GLU A 163 -23.46 18.49 -10.41
C GLU A 163 -22.94 18.86 -11.81
N ALA A 164 -23.57 18.37 -12.89
CA ALA A 164 -23.21 18.74 -14.25
C ALA A 164 -23.43 20.23 -14.53
N GLU A 165 -24.52 20.82 -14.03
CA GLU A 165 -24.77 22.25 -14.12
C GLU A 165 -23.77 23.06 -13.30
N ALA A 166 -23.36 22.55 -12.12
CA ALA A 166 -22.30 23.17 -11.32
C ALA A 166 -20.95 23.12 -12.04
N MET A 167 -20.63 21.99 -12.67
CA MET A 167 -19.42 21.86 -13.52
C MET A 167 -19.45 22.85 -14.70
N PHE A 168 -20.58 22.97 -15.37
CA PHE A 168 -20.75 23.91 -16.46
C PHE A 168 -20.52 25.37 -16.00
N ARG A 169 -21.13 25.78 -14.88
CA ARG A 169 -20.91 27.10 -14.30
C ARG A 169 -19.47 27.33 -13.91
N GLN A 170 -18.80 26.32 -13.37
CA GLN A 170 -17.38 26.43 -13.01
C GLN A 170 -16.50 26.61 -14.25
N GLN A 171 -16.79 25.90 -15.35
CA GLN A 171 -16.05 26.07 -16.62
C GLN A 171 -16.26 27.47 -17.20
N LEU A 172 -17.51 27.97 -17.21
CA LEU A 172 -17.80 29.35 -17.61
C LEU A 172 -17.03 30.39 -16.76
N ARG A 173 -16.99 30.19 -15.45
CA ARG A 173 -16.22 31.07 -14.54
C ARG A 173 -14.72 31.02 -14.82
N ASN A 174 -14.18 29.88 -15.19
CA ASN A 174 -12.76 29.75 -15.56
C ASN A 174 -12.41 30.50 -16.85
N LEU A 175 -13.38 30.69 -17.74
CA LEU A 175 -13.23 31.50 -18.97
C LEU A 175 -13.41 32.99 -18.72
N GLY A 176 -13.89 33.38 -17.53
CA GLY A 176 -14.10 34.78 -17.17
C GLY A 176 -12.81 35.60 -17.08
N THR A 177 -12.94 36.87 -17.32
CA THR A 177 -11.82 37.82 -17.15
C THR A 177 -11.85 38.47 -15.77
N MET A 178 -10.71 38.41 -15.09
CA MET A 178 -10.57 39.01 -13.76
C MET A 178 -10.33 40.51 -13.87
N ARG A 179 -11.20 41.28 -13.21
CA ARG A 179 -11.14 42.73 -13.15
C ARG A 179 -10.90 43.19 -11.70
N VAL A 180 -9.87 43.99 -11.42
CA VAL A 180 -9.60 44.49 -10.07
C VAL A 180 -10.73 45.40 -9.62
N VAL A 181 -11.24 45.18 -8.42
CA VAL A 181 -12.27 45.99 -7.78
C VAL A 181 -11.66 46.82 -6.67
N THR A 182 -11.83 48.17 -6.74
CA THR A 182 -11.30 49.10 -5.74
C THR A 182 -12.37 50.03 -5.15
N ASP A 183 -13.52 50.12 -5.77
CA ASP A 183 -14.57 51.09 -5.50
C ASP A 183 -15.73 50.56 -4.66
N ARG A 184 -15.92 49.24 -4.59
CA ARG A 184 -16.95 48.57 -3.79
C ARG A 184 -16.37 47.56 -2.81
N GLY A 185 -17.19 47.01 -1.94
CA GLY A 185 -16.86 45.86 -1.13
C GLY A 185 -16.96 44.55 -1.92
N LEU A 186 -16.46 43.46 -1.30
CA LEU A 186 -16.51 42.10 -1.82
C LEU A 186 -17.97 41.62 -1.98
N GLU A 187 -18.31 41.12 -3.12
CA GLU A 187 -19.62 40.53 -3.42
C GLU A 187 -19.50 39.02 -3.66
N VAL A 188 -20.62 38.30 -3.51
CA VAL A 188 -20.65 36.86 -3.86
C VAL A 188 -20.45 36.72 -5.37
N GLY A 189 -19.46 35.91 -5.75
CA GLY A 189 -19.03 35.77 -7.14
C GLY A 189 -17.67 36.40 -7.42
N ASP A 190 -17.17 37.25 -6.54
CA ASP A 190 -15.83 37.81 -6.67
C ASP A 190 -14.77 36.79 -6.22
N GLN A 191 -13.58 36.91 -6.76
CA GLN A 191 -12.37 36.28 -6.26
C GLN A 191 -11.63 37.23 -5.33
N VAL A 192 -11.25 36.75 -4.15
CA VAL A 192 -10.54 37.53 -3.15
C VAL A 192 -9.17 36.93 -2.85
N VAL A 193 -8.16 37.80 -2.77
CA VAL A 193 -6.87 37.45 -2.18
C VAL A 193 -6.83 38.02 -0.78
N MET A 194 -6.65 37.16 0.20
CA MET A 194 -6.71 37.52 1.61
C MET A 194 -5.63 36.85 2.44
N ASP A 195 -5.29 37.46 3.55
CA ASP A 195 -4.52 36.80 4.61
C ASP A 195 -5.53 36.25 5.62
N LEU A 196 -5.33 34.99 6.00
CA LEU A 196 -6.21 34.24 6.87
C LEU A 196 -5.43 33.70 8.07
N GLU A 197 -5.95 33.91 9.27
CA GLU A 197 -5.48 33.27 10.49
C GLU A 197 -6.67 32.91 11.38
N ALA A 198 -6.55 31.82 12.14
CA ALA A 198 -7.59 31.38 13.06
C ALA A 198 -7.02 31.06 14.44
N VAL A 199 -7.78 31.45 15.46
CA VAL A 199 -7.46 31.21 16.86
C VAL A 199 -8.63 30.44 17.48
N ASN A 200 -8.33 29.39 18.25
CA ASN A 200 -9.38 28.66 18.97
C ASN A 200 -10.11 29.59 19.95
N ALA A 201 -11.42 29.74 19.78
CA ALA A 201 -12.23 30.67 20.60
C ALA A 201 -12.25 30.33 22.11
N SER A 202 -11.98 29.06 22.46
CA SER A 202 -11.98 28.60 23.84
C SER A 202 -10.62 28.68 24.53
N THR A 203 -9.53 28.39 23.82
CA THR A 203 -8.18 28.34 24.38
C THR A 203 -7.34 29.58 24.09
N GLY A 204 -7.68 30.36 23.05
CA GLY A 204 -6.91 31.50 22.58
C GLY A 204 -5.64 31.10 21.83
N GLU A 205 -5.43 29.83 21.54
CA GLU A 205 -4.24 29.34 20.84
C GLU A 205 -4.43 29.38 19.32
N PRO A 206 -3.40 29.72 18.54
CA PRO A 206 -3.44 29.68 17.08
C PRO A 206 -3.69 28.24 16.59
N ILE A 207 -4.57 28.08 15.61
CA ILE A 207 -4.78 26.79 14.98
C ILE A 207 -3.73 26.61 13.88
N GLU A 208 -2.82 25.66 14.08
CA GLU A 208 -1.78 25.35 13.10
C GLU A 208 -2.38 24.82 11.78
N GLY A 209 -1.81 25.23 10.65
CA GLY A 209 -2.27 24.84 9.31
C GLY A 209 -3.35 25.72 8.70
N ILE A 210 -3.99 26.64 9.46
CA ILE A 210 -4.99 27.58 8.91
C ILE A 210 -4.34 28.93 8.52
N LYS A 211 -3.21 29.27 9.12
CA LYS A 211 -2.54 30.53 8.79
C LYS A 211 -1.99 30.52 7.36
N GLN A 212 -2.61 31.32 6.50
CA GLN A 212 -2.21 31.47 5.10
C GLN A 212 -2.11 32.94 4.72
N SER A 213 -1.08 33.29 3.99
CA SER A 213 -0.88 34.62 3.41
C SER A 213 -1.13 34.55 1.91
N LYS A 214 -1.80 35.57 1.37
CA LYS A 214 -2.18 35.66 -0.04
C LYS A 214 -3.02 34.45 -0.51
N PHE A 215 -3.90 33.99 0.35
CA PHE A 215 -4.83 32.93 0.01
C PHE A 215 -5.85 33.45 -1.00
N SER A 216 -5.90 32.82 -2.16
CA SER A 216 -6.86 33.14 -3.21
C SER A 216 -8.13 32.30 -3.02
N PHE A 217 -9.26 32.98 -2.94
CA PHE A 217 -10.54 32.36 -2.64
C PHE A 217 -11.65 32.87 -3.57
N ASP A 218 -12.34 31.94 -4.22
CA ASP A 218 -13.50 32.25 -5.08
C ASP A 218 -14.80 32.15 -4.26
N THR A 219 -15.46 33.27 -4.03
CA THR A 219 -16.71 33.35 -3.24
C THR A 219 -17.92 32.77 -3.95
N GLY A 220 -17.83 32.56 -5.28
CA GLY A 220 -18.87 31.96 -6.10
C GLY A 220 -18.67 30.48 -6.42
N ALA A 221 -17.60 29.86 -5.93
CA ALA A 221 -17.38 28.44 -6.11
C ALA A 221 -18.37 27.61 -5.30
N ALA A 222 -19.02 26.64 -5.94
CA ALA A 222 -20.08 25.83 -5.34
C ALA A 222 -19.63 24.95 -4.14
N ARG A 223 -18.34 24.73 -3.96
CA ARG A 223 -17.75 23.89 -2.91
C ARG A 223 -16.98 24.74 -1.90
N LEU A 224 -17.72 25.30 -0.97
CA LEU A 224 -17.16 25.94 0.21
C LEU A 224 -17.14 24.94 1.36
N ASN A 225 -15.95 24.46 1.68
CA ASN A 225 -15.78 23.51 2.79
C ASN A 225 -15.93 24.16 4.17
N LEU A 226 -16.07 25.50 4.25
CA LEU A 226 -16.21 26.22 5.51
C LEU A 226 -17.47 27.11 5.50
N PRO A 227 -18.59 26.60 6.04
CA PRO A 227 -19.85 27.35 6.13
C PRO A 227 -19.67 28.66 6.92
N GLY A 228 -20.23 29.74 6.40
CA GLY A 228 -20.18 31.06 7.03
C GLY A 228 -18.94 31.92 6.71
N LEU A 229 -17.92 31.38 6.07
CA LEU A 229 -16.75 32.19 5.68
C LEU A 229 -17.14 33.30 4.70
N VAL A 230 -17.92 32.98 3.66
CA VAL A 230 -18.40 33.94 2.67
C VAL A 230 -19.21 35.02 3.33
N ASP A 231 -20.16 34.66 4.19
CA ASP A 231 -21.00 35.60 4.93
C ASP A 231 -20.19 36.57 5.83
N GLY A 232 -19.10 36.02 6.40
CA GLY A 232 -18.17 36.79 7.21
C GLY A 232 -17.40 37.87 6.45
N ILE A 233 -17.02 37.59 5.18
CA ILE A 233 -16.15 38.44 4.37
C ILE A 233 -16.90 39.30 3.36
N VAL A 234 -18.11 38.95 2.97
CA VAL A 234 -18.93 39.76 2.06
C VAL A 234 -19.09 41.20 2.59
N GLY A 235 -18.96 42.19 1.71
CA GLY A 235 -18.98 43.60 2.01
C GLY A 235 -17.64 44.20 2.46
N MET A 236 -16.62 43.39 2.76
CA MET A 236 -15.29 43.91 3.13
C MET A 236 -14.61 44.57 1.95
N LYS A 237 -13.88 45.67 2.23
CA LYS A 237 -13.08 46.39 1.25
C LYS A 237 -11.60 45.99 1.28
N VAL A 238 -10.90 46.29 0.21
CA VAL A 238 -9.43 46.11 0.15
C VAL A 238 -8.75 46.82 1.30
N GLY A 239 -7.88 46.11 2.03
CA GLY A 239 -7.18 46.61 3.22
C GLY A 239 -7.98 46.48 4.53
N GLU A 240 -9.23 46.06 4.50
CA GLU A 240 -10.03 45.84 5.70
C GLU A 240 -9.66 44.54 6.40
N LYS A 241 -9.60 44.58 7.74
CA LYS A 241 -9.35 43.43 8.60
C LYS A 241 -10.57 43.21 9.50
N LYS A 242 -11.06 41.98 9.54
CA LYS A 242 -12.25 41.60 10.33
C LYS A 242 -12.00 40.26 11.00
N THR A 243 -12.51 40.14 12.23
CA THR A 243 -12.52 38.89 13.00
C THR A 243 -13.95 38.46 13.25
N PHE A 244 -14.24 37.17 12.99
CA PHE A 244 -15.55 36.58 13.20
C PHE A 244 -15.45 35.10 13.56
N PRO A 245 -16.36 34.58 14.39
CA PRO A 245 -16.35 33.18 14.78
C PRO A 245 -16.91 32.29 13.68
N LEU A 246 -16.26 31.13 13.43
CA LEU A 246 -16.74 30.05 12.58
C LEU A 246 -16.56 28.72 13.31
N THR A 247 -17.51 27.81 13.11
CA THR A 247 -17.41 26.45 13.63
C THR A 247 -16.99 25.51 12.49
N MET A 248 -15.93 24.75 12.72
CA MET A 248 -15.47 23.74 11.76
C MET A 248 -16.50 22.63 11.63
N PRO A 249 -16.78 22.15 10.43
CA PRO A 249 -17.64 20.98 10.20
C PRO A 249 -17.13 19.72 10.90
N ASP A 250 -18.03 18.81 11.25
CA ASP A 250 -17.69 17.54 11.91
C ASP A 250 -16.96 16.56 10.97
N ASP A 251 -17.05 16.78 9.66
CA ASP A 251 -16.38 16.02 8.60
C ASP A 251 -15.05 16.65 8.13
N TRP A 252 -14.53 17.65 8.88
CA TRP A 252 -13.27 18.31 8.53
C TRP A 252 -12.12 17.30 8.46
N PRO A 253 -11.21 17.41 7.48
CA PRO A 253 -10.13 16.46 7.28
C PRO A 253 -9.24 16.23 8.51
N GLN A 254 -8.99 17.29 9.28
CA GLN A 254 -8.16 17.23 10.49
C GLN A 254 -9.05 16.99 11.71
N GLU A 255 -8.96 15.81 12.30
CA GLU A 255 -9.81 15.38 13.43
C GLU A 255 -9.75 16.29 14.64
N PHE A 256 -8.56 16.85 14.95
CA PHE A 256 -8.34 17.66 16.14
C PHE A 256 -9.03 19.03 16.12
N ILE A 257 -9.59 19.47 14.99
CA ILE A 257 -10.34 20.73 14.84
C ILE A 257 -11.80 20.53 14.43
N ARG A 258 -12.29 19.29 14.32
CA ARG A 258 -13.70 19.00 14.04
C ARG A 258 -14.61 19.57 15.14
N GLY A 259 -15.66 20.25 14.74
CA GLY A 259 -16.61 20.87 15.67
C GLY A 259 -16.04 22.01 16.53
N VAL A 260 -14.79 22.40 16.32
CA VAL A 260 -14.16 23.49 17.07
C VAL A 260 -14.62 24.84 16.53
N THR A 261 -15.05 25.72 17.42
CA THR A 261 -15.30 27.12 17.08
C THR A 261 -14.02 27.93 17.16
N ALA A 262 -13.68 28.59 16.08
CA ALA A 262 -12.49 29.42 15.99
C ALA A 262 -12.81 30.84 15.55
N ASP A 263 -12.08 31.80 16.08
CA ASP A 263 -12.12 33.21 15.64
C ASP A 263 -11.21 33.37 14.44
N PHE A 264 -11.83 33.53 13.27
CA PHE A 264 -11.14 33.77 12.01
C PHE A 264 -10.86 35.24 11.84
N THR A 265 -9.60 35.58 11.63
CA THR A 265 -9.19 36.92 11.29
C THR A 265 -8.78 36.94 9.82
N VAL A 266 -9.50 37.73 9.04
CA VAL A 266 -9.31 37.87 7.60
C VAL A 266 -8.88 39.29 7.29
N GLU A 267 -7.86 39.46 6.47
CA GLU A 267 -7.44 40.74 5.90
C GLU A 267 -7.50 40.66 4.38
N VAL A 268 -8.39 41.45 3.77
CA VAL A 268 -8.57 41.47 2.32
C VAL A 268 -7.43 42.26 1.67
N ARG A 269 -6.69 41.59 0.76
CA ARG A 269 -5.57 42.22 0.03
C ARG A 269 -5.98 42.77 -1.33
N GLU A 270 -6.70 41.89 -2.09
CA GLU A 270 -7.15 42.25 -3.43
C GLU A 270 -8.54 41.60 -3.65
N VAL A 271 -9.38 42.30 -4.41
CA VAL A 271 -10.69 41.79 -4.84
C VAL A 271 -10.74 41.86 -6.35
N PHE A 272 -11.20 40.77 -6.97
CA PHE A 272 -11.35 40.67 -8.42
C PHE A 272 -12.80 40.30 -8.73
N GLU A 273 -13.46 41.09 -9.53
CA GLU A 273 -14.70 40.71 -10.18
C GLU A 273 -14.40 39.76 -11.34
N ASN A 274 -15.10 38.65 -11.37
CA ASN A 274 -15.00 37.71 -12.47
C ASN A 274 -16.09 38.05 -13.48
N ASP A 275 -15.71 38.69 -14.57
CA ASP A 275 -16.61 39.00 -15.70
C ASP A 275 -16.79 37.73 -16.53
N VAL A 276 -17.80 36.94 -16.15
CA VAL A 276 -18.09 35.63 -16.74
C VAL A 276 -18.78 35.84 -18.10
N PRO A 277 -18.28 35.23 -19.19
CA PRO A 277 -18.87 35.39 -20.51
C PRO A 277 -20.29 34.81 -20.55
N GLU A 278 -21.13 35.39 -21.41
CA GLU A 278 -22.42 34.77 -21.71
C GLU A 278 -22.21 33.44 -22.42
N PRO A 279 -23.02 32.42 -22.09
CA PRO A 279 -22.90 31.09 -22.71
C PRO A 279 -23.40 31.12 -24.16
N THR A 280 -22.48 31.35 -25.08
CA THR A 280 -22.71 31.33 -26.52
C THR A 280 -22.02 30.13 -27.16
N ASP A 281 -22.51 29.68 -28.31
CA ASP A 281 -21.94 28.50 -28.98
C ASP A 281 -20.48 28.68 -29.41
N ASP A 282 -19.99 29.90 -29.53
CA ASP A 282 -18.59 30.21 -29.86
C ASP A 282 -17.58 29.72 -28.79
N ILE A 283 -18.02 29.65 -27.54
CA ILE A 283 -17.18 29.19 -26.41
C ILE A 283 -17.46 27.74 -26.01
N ALA A 284 -18.35 27.04 -26.71
CA ALA A 284 -18.71 25.67 -26.37
C ALA A 284 -17.50 24.73 -26.34
N GLY A 285 -16.60 24.88 -27.31
CA GLY A 285 -15.33 24.11 -27.38
C GLY A 285 -14.34 24.38 -26.25
N ASP A 286 -14.40 25.57 -25.66
CA ASP A 286 -13.56 25.93 -24.49
C ASP A 286 -14.11 25.34 -23.19
N ILE A 287 -15.44 25.10 -23.12
CA ILE A 287 -16.10 24.45 -21.99
C ILE A 287 -15.91 22.94 -22.02
N PHE A 288 -16.12 22.35 -23.20
CA PHE A 288 -15.89 20.92 -23.39
C PHE A 288 -15.27 20.66 -24.76
N PRO A 289 -14.15 19.94 -24.86
CA PRO A 289 -13.51 19.62 -26.14
C PRO A 289 -14.50 18.98 -27.12
N ASP A 290 -14.42 19.39 -28.38
CA ASP A 290 -15.26 18.91 -29.49
C ASP A 290 -16.76 19.25 -29.42
N ALA A 291 -17.24 20.03 -28.43
CA ALA A 291 -18.60 20.54 -28.41
C ALA A 291 -18.73 21.73 -29.37
N LYS A 292 -19.80 21.74 -30.15
CA LYS A 292 -20.09 22.80 -31.14
C LYS A 292 -21.15 23.79 -30.67
N THR A 293 -21.96 23.38 -29.72
CA THR A 293 -23.01 24.19 -29.11
C THR A 293 -22.98 24.07 -27.59
N ILE A 294 -23.53 25.07 -26.91
CA ILE A 294 -23.64 25.06 -25.43
C ILE A 294 -24.48 23.87 -24.96
N ASP A 295 -25.55 23.53 -25.68
CA ASP A 295 -26.36 22.37 -25.28
C ASP A 295 -25.59 21.06 -25.43
N GLU A 296 -24.77 20.90 -26.46
CA GLU A 296 -23.88 19.75 -26.64
C GLU A 296 -22.81 19.68 -25.51
N ALA A 297 -22.25 20.82 -25.09
CA ALA A 297 -21.30 20.87 -23.98
C ALA A 297 -21.96 20.46 -22.65
N LYS A 298 -23.18 20.91 -22.39
CA LYS A 298 -23.96 20.51 -21.21
C LYS A 298 -24.30 19.03 -21.21
N GLU A 299 -24.72 18.49 -22.36
CA GLU A 299 -25.01 17.05 -22.52
C GLU A 299 -23.78 16.20 -22.20
N LYS A 300 -22.61 16.56 -22.76
CA LYS A 300 -21.36 15.86 -22.51
C LYS A 300 -20.91 15.95 -21.05
N LEU A 301 -21.07 17.10 -20.39
CA LEU A 301 -20.79 17.23 -18.96
C LEU A 301 -21.72 16.34 -18.11
N LEU A 302 -22.97 16.22 -18.50
CA LEU A 302 -23.93 15.31 -17.85
C LEU A 302 -23.52 13.84 -18.05
N GLU A 303 -23.14 13.45 -19.28
CA GLU A 303 -22.61 12.10 -19.55
C GLU A 303 -21.39 11.78 -18.69
N VAL A 304 -20.43 12.71 -18.59
CA VAL A 304 -19.24 12.55 -17.73
C VAL A 304 -19.64 12.38 -16.27
N GLN A 305 -20.59 13.16 -15.77
CA GLN A 305 -21.04 13.05 -14.39
C GLN A 305 -21.77 11.72 -14.14
N GLN A 306 -22.63 11.29 -15.05
CA GLN A 306 -23.33 10.00 -14.97
C GLN A 306 -22.35 8.82 -14.98
N GLU A 307 -21.32 8.86 -15.87
CA GLU A 307 -20.31 7.81 -15.90
C GLU A 307 -19.47 7.78 -14.61
N LYS A 308 -19.18 8.95 -14.03
CA LYS A 308 -18.52 9.07 -12.73
C LYS A 308 -19.39 8.46 -11.61
N THR A 309 -20.68 8.80 -11.55
CA THR A 309 -21.61 8.24 -10.55
C THR A 309 -21.73 6.73 -10.69
N LYS A 310 -21.80 6.23 -11.94
CA LYS A 310 -21.81 4.80 -12.24
C LYS A 310 -20.51 4.11 -11.81
N SER A 311 -19.36 4.70 -12.10
CA SER A 311 -18.05 4.17 -11.69
C SER A 311 -17.92 4.08 -10.16
N ILE A 312 -18.36 5.11 -9.43
CA ILE A 312 -18.39 5.12 -7.96
C ILE A 312 -19.32 4.01 -7.43
N LEU A 313 -20.52 3.86 -8.00
CA LEU A 313 -21.46 2.80 -7.61
C LEU A 313 -20.86 1.40 -7.87
N GLU A 314 -20.19 1.22 -8.99
CA GLU A 314 -19.49 -0.05 -9.29
C GLU A 314 -18.38 -0.34 -8.29
N GLN A 315 -17.59 0.66 -7.93
CA GLN A 315 -16.54 0.54 -6.92
C GLN A 315 -17.13 0.16 -5.54
N MET A 316 -18.16 0.89 -5.09
CA MET A 316 -18.84 0.59 -3.82
C MET A 316 -19.47 -0.81 -3.83
N THR A 317 -20.01 -1.23 -4.97
CA THR A 317 -20.56 -2.59 -5.14
C THR A 317 -19.46 -3.65 -5.04
N ASN A 318 -18.33 -3.43 -5.68
CA ASN A 318 -17.19 -4.33 -5.60
C ASN A 318 -16.66 -4.45 -4.17
N GLU A 319 -16.52 -3.32 -3.46
CA GLU A 319 -16.10 -3.31 -2.05
C GLU A 319 -17.09 -4.08 -1.16
N ALA A 320 -18.39 -3.85 -1.32
CA ALA A 320 -19.43 -4.56 -0.57
C ALA A 320 -19.42 -6.08 -0.85
N LEU A 321 -19.16 -6.50 -2.09
CA LEU A 321 -19.02 -7.91 -2.46
C LEU A 321 -17.78 -8.55 -1.84
N LEU A 322 -16.65 -7.82 -1.85
CA LEU A 322 -15.41 -8.25 -1.22
C LEU A 322 -15.55 -8.38 0.31
N ASP A 323 -16.28 -7.47 0.94
CA ASP A 323 -16.59 -7.57 2.37
C ASP A 323 -17.48 -8.77 2.66
N ALA A 324 -18.55 -8.94 1.89
CA ALA A 324 -19.48 -10.04 2.09
C ALA A 324 -18.82 -11.42 1.88
N ILE A 325 -17.92 -11.58 0.92
CA ILE A 325 -17.19 -12.84 0.75
C ILE A 325 -16.17 -13.07 1.86
N ALA A 326 -15.51 -11.99 2.34
CA ALA A 326 -14.57 -12.06 3.45
C ALA A 326 -15.27 -12.45 4.77
N GLU A 327 -16.48 -11.97 5.02
CA GLU A 327 -17.27 -12.33 6.21
C GLU A 327 -17.60 -13.82 6.29
N ILE A 328 -17.87 -14.47 5.16
CA ILE A 328 -18.18 -15.90 5.11
C ILE A 328 -16.94 -16.78 4.94
N CYS A 329 -15.76 -16.18 4.76
CA CYS A 329 -14.49 -16.87 4.64
C CYS A 329 -13.86 -17.05 6.03
N ASP A 330 -13.96 -18.26 6.57
CA ASP A 330 -13.25 -18.66 7.78
C ASP A 330 -11.92 -19.31 7.38
N ALA A 331 -10.87 -18.52 7.42
CA ALA A 331 -9.51 -18.93 7.12
C ALA A 331 -8.55 -18.43 8.17
N PRO A 332 -7.67 -19.27 8.71
CA PRO A 332 -6.54 -18.81 9.49
C PRO A 332 -5.59 -18.03 8.58
N LEU A 333 -5.21 -16.82 8.97
CA LEU A 333 -4.34 -15.97 8.16
C LEU A 333 -2.89 -16.09 8.63
N PRO A 334 -1.95 -16.44 7.74
CA PRO A 334 -0.52 -16.44 8.05
C PRO A 334 0.00 -15.05 8.40
N GLU A 335 0.84 -14.97 9.43
CA GLU A 335 1.40 -13.70 9.91
C GLU A 335 2.29 -13.03 8.85
N SER A 336 3.04 -13.81 8.08
CA SER A 336 3.89 -13.31 7.00
C SER A 336 3.08 -12.53 5.95
N ILE A 337 1.92 -13.06 5.54
CA ILE A 337 1.05 -12.39 4.55
C ILE A 337 0.47 -11.09 5.13
N ILE A 338 0.05 -11.10 6.41
CA ILE A 338 -0.45 -9.90 7.09
C ILE A 338 0.63 -8.82 7.16
N GLU A 339 1.86 -9.20 7.56
CA GLU A 339 2.97 -8.27 7.62
C GLU A 339 3.36 -7.72 6.25
N GLU A 340 3.41 -8.57 5.22
CA GLU A 340 3.72 -8.16 3.85
C GLU A 340 2.67 -7.19 3.31
N GLN A 341 1.39 -7.54 3.42
CA GLN A 341 0.29 -6.67 2.99
C GLN A 341 0.31 -5.32 3.72
N GLY A 342 0.53 -5.34 5.03
CA GLY A 342 0.61 -4.12 5.81
C GLY A 342 1.80 -3.24 5.43
N ARG A 343 2.95 -3.82 5.07
CA ARG A 343 4.10 -3.07 4.55
C ARG A 343 3.83 -2.46 3.18
N ASN A 344 3.13 -3.19 2.31
CA ASN A 344 2.73 -2.69 0.99
C ASN A 344 1.79 -1.48 1.14
N MET A 345 0.73 -1.60 1.95
CA MET A 345 -0.19 -0.50 2.25
C MET A 345 0.52 0.73 2.84
N TYR A 346 1.50 0.50 3.73
CA TYR A 346 2.28 1.60 4.30
C TYR A 346 3.17 2.27 3.25
N SER A 347 3.76 1.50 2.36
CA SER A 347 4.60 2.01 1.25
C SER A 347 3.78 2.83 0.26
N GLU A 348 2.57 2.38 -0.09
CA GLU A 348 1.64 3.14 -0.94
C GLU A 348 1.24 4.47 -0.29
N LYS A 349 0.91 4.45 1.01
CA LYS A 349 0.61 5.67 1.77
C LYS A 349 1.79 6.65 1.81
N MET A 350 3.03 6.15 1.94
CA MET A 350 4.22 6.99 1.89
C MET A 350 4.44 7.58 0.50
N LEU A 351 4.20 6.81 -0.55
CA LEU A 351 4.30 7.28 -1.92
C LEU A 351 3.26 8.39 -2.21
N GLU A 352 2.01 8.19 -1.78
CA GLU A 352 0.97 9.21 -1.89
C GLU A 352 1.33 10.51 -1.18
N LEU A 353 1.86 10.42 0.04
CA LEU A 353 2.33 11.59 0.79
C LEU A 353 3.49 12.30 0.09
N GLN A 354 4.39 11.55 -0.53
CA GLN A 354 5.50 12.11 -1.30
C GLN A 354 5.03 12.83 -2.56
N VAL A 355 4.13 12.21 -3.33
CA VAL A 355 3.56 12.78 -4.56
C VAL A 355 2.70 14.00 -4.26
N SER A 356 1.96 14.01 -3.15
CA SER A 356 1.12 15.16 -2.76
C SER A 356 1.92 16.43 -2.46
N GLY A 357 3.23 16.32 -2.22
CA GLY A 357 4.11 17.47 -1.89
C GLY A 357 3.75 18.20 -0.59
N LYS A 358 2.82 17.66 0.21
CA LYS A 358 2.33 18.28 1.45
C LYS A 358 3.30 18.17 2.62
N MET A 359 4.27 17.26 2.53
CA MET A 359 5.25 16.99 3.59
C MET A 359 6.70 17.15 3.10
N SER A 360 7.58 17.58 4.01
CA SER A 360 9.01 17.64 3.70
C SER A 360 9.62 16.25 3.65
N MET A 361 10.69 16.08 2.86
CA MET A 361 11.44 14.82 2.78
C MET A 361 11.99 14.35 4.13
N GLU A 362 12.28 15.27 5.05
CA GLU A 362 12.72 14.93 6.41
C GLU A 362 11.64 14.22 7.20
N VAL A 363 10.39 14.69 7.11
CA VAL A 363 9.23 14.05 7.77
C VAL A 363 8.94 12.69 7.13
N ILE A 364 9.00 12.59 5.81
CA ILE A 364 8.81 11.32 5.09
C ILE A 364 9.86 10.28 5.53
N ASN A 365 11.13 10.67 5.64
CA ASN A 365 12.20 9.79 6.11
C ASN A 365 12.01 9.37 7.58
N GLN A 366 11.46 10.23 8.44
CA GLN A 366 11.12 9.86 9.83
C GLN A 366 9.97 8.85 9.87
N LEU A 367 8.95 9.04 9.04
CA LEU A 367 7.83 8.09 8.91
C LEU A 367 8.29 6.74 8.34
N ALA A 368 9.27 6.71 7.43
CA ALA A 368 9.83 5.47 6.89
C ALA A 368 10.68 4.66 7.90
N ALA A 369 10.87 5.16 9.13
CA ALA A 369 11.63 4.43 10.16
C ALA A 369 10.94 3.11 10.55
N PRO A 370 11.70 2.01 10.80
CA PRO A 370 11.12 0.70 11.12
C PRO A 370 10.12 0.70 12.27
N ALA A 371 10.35 1.51 13.30
CA ALA A 371 9.45 1.64 14.44
C ALA A 371 8.05 2.20 14.06
N MET A 372 7.99 3.07 13.06
CA MET A 372 6.72 3.61 12.55
C MET A 372 5.96 2.59 11.73
N VAL A 373 6.69 1.78 10.94
CA VAL A 373 6.09 0.64 10.21
C VAL A 373 5.49 -0.36 11.19
N GLU A 374 6.24 -0.77 12.23
CA GLU A 374 5.73 -1.69 13.26
C GLU A 374 4.51 -1.13 14.00
N LYS A 375 4.51 0.17 14.29
CA LYS A 375 3.36 0.84 14.89
C LYS A 375 2.15 0.77 13.98
N TYR A 376 2.31 1.12 12.70
CA TYR A 376 1.25 1.06 11.70
C TYR A 376 0.64 -0.36 11.58
N LEU A 377 1.50 -1.38 11.50
CA LEU A 377 1.07 -2.78 11.44
C LEU A 377 0.21 -3.19 12.65
N LYS A 378 0.48 -2.64 13.83
CA LYS A 378 -0.31 -2.89 15.04
C LYS A 378 -1.63 -2.11 15.04
N ASP A 379 -1.57 -0.84 14.71
CA ASP A 379 -2.71 0.06 14.76
C ASP A 379 -3.76 -0.33 13.70
N GLU A 380 -3.32 -0.66 12.48
CA GLU A 380 -4.18 -0.99 11.35
C GLU A 380 -4.41 -2.50 11.14
N ARG A 381 -4.00 -3.33 12.11
CA ARG A 381 -4.03 -4.79 11.96
C ARG A 381 -5.36 -5.34 11.47
N LYS A 382 -6.48 -4.84 11.98
CA LYS A 382 -7.82 -5.33 11.58
C LYS A 382 -8.14 -5.01 10.12
N ALA A 383 -7.77 -3.83 9.66
CA ALA A 383 -7.95 -3.43 8.26
C ALA A 383 -7.08 -4.28 7.33
N ILE A 384 -5.83 -4.53 7.74
CA ILE A 384 -4.90 -5.39 6.99
C ILE A 384 -5.45 -6.83 6.90
N GLU A 385 -5.89 -7.41 8.03
CA GLU A 385 -6.47 -8.75 8.08
C GLU A 385 -7.72 -8.88 7.19
N LEU A 386 -8.55 -7.83 7.12
CA LEU A 386 -9.72 -7.81 6.23
C LEU A 386 -9.29 -7.86 4.75
N ILE A 387 -8.30 -7.06 4.36
CA ILE A 387 -7.79 -7.05 2.98
C ILE A 387 -7.18 -8.41 2.62
N VAL A 388 -6.34 -8.98 3.48
CA VAL A 388 -5.77 -10.32 3.28
C VAL A 388 -6.88 -11.37 3.14
N ARG A 389 -7.92 -11.29 3.96
CA ARG A 389 -9.06 -12.21 3.91
C ARG A 389 -9.84 -12.07 2.60
N ARG A 390 -10.03 -10.85 2.08
CA ARG A 390 -10.64 -10.60 0.77
C ARG A 390 -9.82 -11.25 -0.34
N THR A 391 -8.50 -11.08 -0.34
CA THR A 391 -7.58 -11.66 -1.34
C THR A 391 -7.65 -13.19 -1.31
N VAL A 392 -7.45 -13.79 -0.15
CA VAL A 392 -7.49 -15.25 0.03
C VAL A 392 -8.84 -15.85 -0.37
N ALA A 393 -9.95 -15.15 -0.07
CA ALA A 393 -11.29 -15.57 -0.47
C ALA A 393 -11.48 -15.51 -1.99
N CYS A 394 -10.96 -14.48 -2.67
CA CYS A 394 -11.02 -14.35 -4.13
C CYS A 394 -10.17 -15.42 -4.84
N GLU A 395 -8.96 -15.71 -4.36
CA GLU A 395 -8.10 -16.77 -4.89
C GLU A 395 -8.78 -18.14 -4.81
N GLU A 396 -9.37 -18.45 -3.65
CA GLU A 396 -10.08 -19.73 -3.48
C GLU A 396 -11.34 -19.81 -4.36
N LEU A 397 -12.10 -18.71 -4.47
CA LEU A 397 -13.23 -18.61 -5.39
C LEU A 397 -12.79 -18.86 -6.84
N PHE A 398 -11.72 -18.21 -7.27
CA PHE A 398 -11.14 -18.35 -8.60
C PHE A 398 -10.81 -19.81 -8.91
N ARG A 399 -10.18 -20.50 -7.94
CA ARG A 399 -9.82 -21.90 -8.02
C ARG A 399 -11.04 -22.82 -8.06
N LEU A 400 -12.02 -22.62 -7.17
CA LEU A 400 -13.21 -23.48 -7.04
C LEU A 400 -14.15 -23.39 -8.24
N GLU A 401 -14.31 -22.20 -8.81
CA GLU A 401 -15.18 -21.97 -9.97
C GLU A 401 -14.45 -22.19 -11.30
N ASN A 402 -13.15 -22.59 -11.26
CA ASN A 402 -12.30 -22.79 -12.43
C ASN A 402 -12.38 -21.63 -13.43
N ILE A 403 -12.22 -20.41 -12.93
CA ILE A 403 -12.30 -19.20 -13.75
C ILE A 403 -11.09 -19.18 -14.70
N GLU A 404 -11.36 -19.09 -16.00
CA GLU A 404 -10.31 -19.10 -17.01
C GLU A 404 -9.80 -17.69 -17.30
N VAL A 405 -8.48 -17.56 -17.46
CA VAL A 405 -7.79 -16.36 -17.95
C VAL A 405 -7.19 -16.70 -19.31
N THR A 406 -7.50 -15.89 -20.31
CA THR A 406 -6.91 -16.07 -21.63
C THR A 406 -5.49 -15.52 -21.68
N GLU A 407 -4.65 -16.05 -22.59
CA GLU A 407 -3.28 -15.55 -22.76
C GLU A 407 -3.26 -14.08 -23.21
N GLU A 408 -4.29 -13.62 -23.88
CA GLU A 408 -4.40 -12.25 -24.35
C GLU A 408 -4.65 -11.30 -23.18
N GLU A 409 -5.64 -11.61 -22.33
CA GLU A 409 -5.94 -10.85 -21.11
C GLU A 409 -4.71 -10.77 -20.16
N PHE A 410 -3.99 -11.89 -20.01
CA PHE A 410 -2.79 -11.91 -19.18
C PHE A 410 -1.67 -11.03 -19.76
N LYS A 411 -1.46 -11.07 -21.07
CA LYS A 411 -0.46 -10.21 -21.73
C LYS A 411 -0.82 -8.73 -21.62
N GLU A 412 -2.10 -8.39 -21.77
CA GLU A 412 -2.57 -7.01 -21.63
C GLU A 412 -2.33 -6.48 -20.20
N GLU A 413 -2.61 -7.27 -19.16
CA GLU A 413 -2.38 -6.90 -17.78
C GLU A 413 -0.89 -6.69 -17.47
N VAL A 414 -0.03 -7.61 -17.93
CA VAL A 414 1.43 -7.48 -17.78
C VAL A 414 1.94 -6.24 -18.52
N MET A 415 1.40 -5.93 -19.71
CA MET A 415 1.79 -4.74 -20.46
C MET A 415 1.32 -3.45 -19.76
N ALA A 416 0.14 -3.44 -19.17
CA ALA A 416 -0.39 -2.31 -18.42
C ALA A 416 0.47 -2.03 -17.18
N ALA A 417 0.76 -3.06 -16.37
CA ALA A 417 1.63 -2.96 -15.22
C ALA A 417 3.04 -2.48 -15.59
N LYS A 418 3.61 -3.02 -16.68
CA LYS A 418 4.92 -2.60 -17.17
C LYS A 418 4.95 -1.12 -17.56
N LYS A 419 3.91 -0.65 -18.25
CA LYS A 419 3.78 0.75 -18.69
C LYS A 419 3.73 1.69 -17.50
N GLU A 420 3.02 1.32 -16.45
CA GLU A 420 2.93 2.10 -15.21
C GLU A 420 4.31 2.26 -14.55
N PHE A 421 5.09 1.19 -14.40
CA PHE A 421 6.46 1.26 -13.87
C PHE A 421 7.39 2.11 -14.74
N GLU A 422 7.27 2.02 -16.06
CA GLU A 422 8.07 2.81 -17.01
C GLU A 422 7.72 4.32 -16.94
N GLU A 423 6.43 4.68 -16.75
CA GLU A 423 5.99 6.07 -16.57
C GLU A 423 6.55 6.70 -15.29
N TYR A 424 6.66 5.94 -14.21
CA TYR A 424 7.25 6.42 -12.95
C TYR A 424 8.78 6.28 -12.90
N GLY A 425 9.41 5.67 -13.91
CA GLY A 425 10.87 5.49 -13.98
C GLY A 425 11.46 4.62 -12.89
N THR A 426 10.67 3.68 -12.33
CA THR A 426 11.08 2.76 -11.28
C THR A 426 11.63 1.47 -11.85
N GLU A 427 12.72 0.96 -11.27
CA GLU A 427 13.24 -0.38 -11.59
C GLU A 427 12.29 -1.44 -11.03
N TYR A 428 12.03 -2.48 -11.83
CA TYR A 428 11.14 -3.58 -11.44
C TYR A 428 11.75 -4.95 -11.74
N ASP A 429 11.44 -5.93 -10.90
CA ASP A 429 11.73 -7.34 -11.16
C ASP A 429 10.63 -7.92 -12.06
N VAL A 430 11.02 -8.45 -13.20
CA VAL A 430 10.10 -9.02 -14.19
C VAL A 430 9.29 -10.20 -13.63
N GLN A 431 9.89 -11.03 -12.79
CA GLN A 431 9.19 -12.18 -12.20
C GLN A 431 8.11 -11.71 -11.22
N ARG A 432 8.44 -10.74 -10.38
CA ARG A 432 7.50 -10.15 -9.43
C ARG A 432 6.37 -9.40 -10.14
N LEU A 433 6.68 -8.66 -11.20
CA LEU A 433 5.68 -7.97 -12.01
C LEU A 433 4.68 -8.95 -12.66
N VAL A 434 5.18 -10.04 -13.22
CA VAL A 434 4.34 -11.09 -13.83
C VAL A 434 3.44 -11.77 -12.78
N GLN A 435 3.96 -12.00 -11.58
CA GLN A 435 3.17 -12.54 -10.47
C GLN A 435 2.08 -11.56 -10.03
N GLN A 436 2.41 -10.29 -9.81
CA GLN A 436 1.45 -9.26 -9.42
C GLN A 436 0.35 -9.06 -10.48
N ALA A 437 0.70 -9.10 -11.76
CA ALA A 437 -0.29 -9.06 -12.84
C ALA A 437 -1.22 -10.28 -12.82
N GLY A 438 -0.70 -11.47 -12.48
CA GLY A 438 -1.51 -12.68 -12.28
C GLY A 438 -2.52 -12.52 -11.15
N GLU A 439 -2.06 -12.08 -9.98
CA GLU A 439 -2.89 -11.83 -8.81
C GLU A 439 -3.98 -10.76 -9.08
N ALA A 440 -3.63 -9.70 -9.79
CA ALA A 440 -4.57 -8.64 -10.15
C ALA A 440 -5.68 -9.13 -11.09
N ILE A 441 -5.34 -9.93 -12.09
CA ILE A 441 -6.34 -10.47 -13.02
C ILE A 441 -7.25 -11.51 -12.36
N GLU A 442 -6.71 -12.34 -11.47
CA GLU A 442 -7.50 -13.30 -10.69
C GLU A 442 -8.49 -12.58 -9.77
N ALA A 443 -8.07 -11.54 -9.07
CA ALA A 443 -8.93 -10.71 -8.23
C ALA A 443 -10.04 -10.03 -9.06
N ARG A 444 -9.70 -9.43 -10.19
CA ARG A 444 -10.67 -8.78 -11.10
C ARG A 444 -11.70 -9.76 -11.62
N LYS A 445 -11.28 -10.92 -12.11
CA LYS A 445 -12.18 -11.98 -12.60
C LYS A 445 -13.08 -12.55 -11.50
N SER A 446 -12.56 -12.68 -10.28
CA SER A 446 -13.35 -13.12 -9.12
C SER A 446 -14.44 -12.10 -8.78
N ILE A 447 -14.13 -10.81 -8.81
CA ILE A 447 -15.12 -9.73 -8.62
C ILE A 447 -16.17 -9.76 -9.73
N GLU A 448 -15.78 -9.91 -10.99
CA GLU A 448 -16.72 -10.03 -12.11
C GLU A 448 -17.65 -11.23 -11.95
N TRP A 449 -17.13 -12.35 -11.49
CA TRP A 449 -17.93 -13.54 -11.20
C TRP A 449 -18.92 -13.28 -10.05
N LEU A 450 -18.48 -12.64 -8.97
CA LEU A 450 -19.33 -12.26 -7.84
C LEU A 450 -20.46 -11.32 -8.28
N ARG A 451 -20.16 -10.29 -9.07
CA ARG A 451 -21.17 -9.36 -9.62
C ARG A 451 -22.24 -10.08 -10.45
N LYS A 452 -21.89 -11.13 -11.18
CA LYS A 452 -22.84 -11.90 -12.01
C LYS A 452 -23.73 -12.81 -11.18
N ASN A 453 -23.26 -13.28 -10.01
CA ASN A 453 -23.94 -14.32 -9.23
C ASN A 453 -24.56 -13.81 -7.93
N ALA A 454 -24.15 -12.63 -7.42
CA ALA A 454 -24.68 -12.04 -6.21
C ALA A 454 -25.99 -11.26 -6.45
N GLU A 455 -26.83 -11.18 -5.43
CA GLU A 455 -28.01 -10.32 -5.39
C GLU A 455 -27.62 -8.94 -4.84
N VAL A 456 -27.50 -7.96 -5.72
CA VAL A 456 -27.14 -6.59 -5.36
C VAL A 456 -28.40 -5.74 -5.25
N THR A 457 -28.65 -5.16 -4.08
CA THR A 457 -29.74 -4.21 -3.84
C THR A 457 -29.16 -2.81 -3.74
N VAL A 458 -29.55 -1.94 -4.67
CA VAL A 458 -29.15 -0.52 -4.64
C VAL A 458 -30.23 0.29 -3.98
N LEU A 459 -29.90 0.96 -2.87
CA LEU A 459 -30.78 1.91 -2.17
C LEU A 459 -30.64 3.30 -2.80
N PRO A 460 -31.71 4.12 -2.76
CA PRO A 460 -31.64 5.49 -3.28
C PRO A 460 -30.63 6.32 -2.47
N PRO A 461 -30.06 7.38 -3.07
CA PRO A 461 -29.12 8.25 -2.36
C PRO A 461 -29.76 8.92 -1.14
N VAL A 462 -28.97 9.18 -0.11
CA VAL A 462 -29.40 10.00 1.05
C VAL A 462 -29.15 11.47 0.66
N HIS A 463 -30.23 12.27 0.67
CA HIS A 463 -30.21 13.71 0.37
C HIS A 463 -29.95 14.54 1.61
#